data_39d1843212caf836bd391dbba16f62aa
#
_entry.id   39d1843212caf836bd391dbba16f62aa
#
_cell.length_a   1.000
_cell.length_b   1.000
_cell.length_c   1.000
_cell.angle_alpha   90.00
_cell.angle_beta   90.00
_cell.angle_gamma   90.00
#
_symmetry.space_group_name_H-M   'P 1'
#
loop_
_entity.id
_entity.type
_entity.pdbx_description
1 polymer ?
#
loop_
_entity_poly.entity_id
_entity_poly.type
_entity_poly.pdbx_seq_one_letter_code
_entity_poly.pdbx_strand_id
1 'polypeptide(L)'
;MGIFLKNVLTIVLINIILGNVENYIDIYQFTHFRKYLEEYQAARVQSDPEFTRTGICNMLGLPKTRSYFADVLRGKKVSPRMTAKFIEVLGLNKKAAKYFETMVKLDQAKTESARSAAMEELLHLHPNPQHILDSNTYEYYNHWYHSAMFAILDAMDITDDLTPVQKRIFPKVPLGKLKDSLALLEKLGLARKNEAGYWKPTKESISSGPYNNAELIKQYQLQCFELSKQALITRPKMPTVMSTLTFSISNTAYKKLETELQEFKAKARRIISEDNEKANGVYQMNLHLFSNLDPEGRA
;
A
#
# COMPACT_ATOMS: atom_id res chain seq x y z
N MET A 1 24.84 -13.00 3.20
CA MET A 1 24.76 -11.96 4.25
C MET A 1 25.84 -10.89 4.18
N GLY A 2 26.86 -11.02 3.33
CA GLY A 2 28.00 -10.09 3.22
C GLY A 2 27.89 -8.96 2.18
N ILE A 3 26.98 -9.02 1.23
CA ILE A 3 26.91 -8.06 0.11
C ILE A 3 25.92 -6.92 0.40
N PHE A 4 24.90 -7.14 1.19
CA PHE A 4 23.90 -6.11 1.54
C PHE A 4 24.45 -5.06 2.53
N LEU A 5 25.31 -5.45 3.47
CA LEU A 5 25.96 -4.54 4.41
C LEU A 5 27.03 -3.66 3.75
N LYS A 6 27.70 -4.13 2.69
CA LYS A 6 28.71 -3.31 1.98
C LYS A 6 28.09 -2.17 1.18
N ASN A 7 26.91 -2.35 0.59
CA ASN A 7 26.25 -1.30 -0.20
C ASN A 7 25.68 -0.17 0.68
N VAL A 8 25.16 -0.49 1.86
CA VAL A 8 24.67 0.55 2.80
C VAL A 8 25.82 1.37 3.38
N LEU A 9 26.94 0.72 3.75
CA LEU A 9 28.14 1.43 4.22
C LEU A 9 28.78 2.29 3.12
N THR A 10 28.78 1.84 1.86
CA THR A 10 29.36 2.58 0.74
C THR A 10 28.56 3.85 0.41
N ILE A 11 27.22 3.79 0.49
CA ILE A 11 26.37 4.96 0.25
C ILE A 11 26.51 5.97 1.40
N VAL A 12 26.63 5.53 2.63
CA VAL A 12 26.86 6.41 3.79
C VAL A 12 28.25 7.06 3.73
N LEU A 13 29.29 6.33 3.32
CA LEU A 13 30.65 6.88 3.19
C LEU A 13 30.81 7.86 2.02
N ILE A 14 30.11 7.69 0.92
CA ILE A 14 30.15 8.60 -0.23
C ILE A 14 29.48 9.95 0.11
N ASN A 15 28.42 9.95 0.93
CA ASN A 15 27.77 11.19 1.37
C ASN A 15 28.56 11.97 2.43
N ILE A 16 29.42 11.29 3.20
CA ILE A 16 30.33 11.96 4.18
C ILE A 16 31.49 12.69 3.47
N ILE A 17 31.95 12.20 2.31
CA ILE A 17 33.10 12.74 1.58
C ILE A 17 32.74 13.98 0.75
N LEU A 18 31.49 14.19 0.38
CA LEU A 18 31.05 15.27 -0.50
C LEU A 18 30.51 16.53 0.22
N GLY A 19 30.53 16.59 1.55
CA GLY A 19 30.28 17.83 2.29
C GLY A 19 28.87 18.44 2.14
N ASN A 20 27.91 17.73 1.57
CA ASN A 20 26.52 18.18 1.51
C ASN A 20 25.73 17.65 2.70
N VAL A 21 25.43 18.53 3.64
CA VAL A 21 24.57 18.32 4.81
C VAL A 21 23.10 18.29 4.32
N GLU A 22 22.73 17.35 3.46
CA GLU A 22 21.32 17.24 3.05
C GLU A 22 20.91 15.76 2.91
N ASN A 23 20.07 15.35 3.83
CA ASN A 23 19.26 14.14 3.89
C ASN A 23 19.96 12.84 4.33
N TYR A 24 20.00 12.63 5.61
CA TYR A 24 20.35 11.34 6.24
C TYR A 24 19.49 10.19 5.71
N ILE A 25 18.24 10.47 5.32
CA ILE A 25 17.29 9.54 4.72
C ILE A 25 16.42 10.30 3.72
N ASP A 26 16.27 9.75 2.51
CA ASP A 26 15.41 10.32 1.48
C ASP A 26 13.93 10.20 1.87
N ILE A 27 13.28 11.34 2.09
CA ILE A 27 11.87 11.43 2.47
C ILE A 27 10.94 10.76 1.47
N TYR A 28 11.32 10.74 0.20
CA TYR A 28 10.52 10.17 -0.87
C TYR A 28 10.44 8.63 -0.81
N GLN A 29 11.22 7.98 0.01
CA GLN A 29 11.09 6.54 0.29
C GLN A 29 9.93 6.21 1.25
N PHE A 30 9.24 7.21 1.77
CA PHE A 30 8.20 7.06 2.79
C PHE A 30 6.86 7.61 2.33
N THR A 31 5.79 6.92 2.68
CA THR A 31 4.40 7.40 2.59
C THR A 31 3.82 7.72 3.97
N HIS A 32 4.53 7.35 5.04
CA HIS A 32 4.14 7.53 6.44
C HIS A 32 5.10 8.47 7.15
N PHE A 33 4.65 9.68 7.52
CA PHE A 33 5.50 10.67 8.16
C PHE A 33 6.08 10.22 9.51
N ARG A 34 5.37 9.38 10.28
CA ARG A 34 5.87 8.89 11.59
C ARG A 34 7.05 7.94 11.40
N LYS A 35 6.96 7.05 10.42
CA LYS A 35 8.05 6.14 10.08
C LYS A 35 9.26 6.91 9.56
N TYR A 36 9.03 7.91 8.71
CA TYR A 36 10.10 8.81 8.28
C TYR A 36 10.76 9.54 9.45
N LEU A 37 9.97 10.11 10.39
CA LEU A 37 10.49 10.78 11.57
C LEU A 37 11.33 9.84 12.46
N GLU A 38 10.88 8.61 12.65
CA GLU A 38 11.59 7.61 13.47
C GLU A 38 12.92 7.22 12.84
N GLU A 39 12.93 6.86 11.57
CA GLU A 39 14.15 6.45 10.85
C GLU A 39 15.11 7.62 10.66
N TYR A 40 14.61 8.82 10.36
CA TYR A 40 15.43 10.02 10.24
C TYR A 40 16.10 10.37 11.58
N GLN A 41 15.37 10.30 12.71
CA GLN A 41 15.93 10.52 14.03
C GLN A 41 17.00 9.47 14.36
N ALA A 42 16.73 8.20 14.08
CA ALA A 42 17.67 7.12 14.33
C ALA A 42 18.96 7.24 13.52
N ALA A 43 18.87 7.71 12.28
CA ALA A 43 20.02 7.94 11.41
C ALA A 43 20.81 9.20 11.85
N ARG A 44 20.12 10.32 12.07
CA ARG A 44 20.76 11.59 12.37
C ARG A 44 21.45 11.61 13.74
N VAL A 45 20.92 10.93 14.74
CA VAL A 45 21.53 10.88 16.06
C VAL A 45 22.94 10.25 16.06
N GLN A 46 23.27 9.46 15.05
CA GLN A 46 24.60 8.85 14.90
C GLN A 46 25.70 9.90 14.62
N SER A 47 25.35 11.00 13.94
CA SER A 47 26.26 12.08 13.57
C SER A 47 25.99 13.38 14.33
N ASP A 48 24.80 13.54 14.90
CA ASP A 48 24.35 14.68 15.70
C ASP A 48 23.78 14.17 17.03
N PRO A 49 24.63 14.01 18.07
CA PRO A 49 24.20 13.50 19.38
C PRO A 49 23.12 14.33 20.08
N GLU A 50 22.92 15.58 19.65
CA GLU A 50 21.85 16.45 20.18
C GLU A 50 20.48 16.12 19.54
N PHE A 51 20.45 15.37 18.44
CA PHE A 51 19.22 15.00 17.72
C PHE A 51 18.49 13.81 18.37
N THR A 52 18.47 13.82 19.69
CA THR A 52 17.69 12.87 20.49
C THR A 52 16.19 13.23 20.46
N ARG A 53 15.33 12.31 20.91
CA ARG A 53 13.87 12.58 21.04
C ARG A 53 13.61 13.81 21.94
N THR A 54 14.40 14.01 22.98
CA THR A 54 14.35 15.21 23.85
C THR A 54 14.88 16.44 23.13
N GLY A 55 15.99 16.32 22.41
CA GLY A 55 16.59 17.40 21.62
C GLY A 55 15.63 17.91 20.55
N ILE A 56 14.95 17.00 19.83
CA ILE A 56 13.89 17.35 18.86
C ILE A 56 12.77 18.16 19.53
N CYS A 57 12.31 17.75 20.73
CA CYS A 57 11.30 18.52 21.46
C CYS A 57 11.79 19.93 21.80
N ASN A 58 13.06 20.11 22.18
CA ASN A 58 13.65 21.42 22.42
C ASN A 58 13.72 22.27 21.14
N MET A 59 14.15 21.67 20.01
CA MET A 59 14.21 22.34 18.70
C MET A 59 12.81 22.75 18.23
N LEU A 60 11.77 21.97 18.53
CA LEU A 60 10.36 22.31 18.27
C LEU A 60 9.84 23.43 19.19
N GLY A 61 10.65 23.93 20.13
CA GLY A 61 10.27 24.95 21.10
C GLY A 61 9.39 24.39 22.24
N LEU A 62 9.58 23.12 22.59
CA LEU A 62 8.84 22.41 23.62
C LEU A 62 9.79 21.90 24.76
N PRO A 63 10.59 22.75 25.38
CA PRO A 63 11.68 22.33 26.28
C PRO A 63 11.22 21.60 27.54
N LYS A 64 9.97 21.77 27.94
CA LYS A 64 9.38 21.13 29.13
C LYS A 64 8.65 19.83 28.83
N THR A 65 8.52 19.45 27.56
CA THR A 65 7.71 18.30 27.11
C THR A 65 8.61 17.26 26.47
N ARG A 66 9.20 16.39 27.26
CA ARG A 66 10.11 15.33 26.78
C ARG A 66 9.43 14.23 25.95
N SER A 67 8.11 14.11 26.05
CA SER A 67 7.35 13.01 25.44
C SER A 67 6.71 13.36 24.09
N TYR A 68 6.64 14.65 23.69
CA TYR A 68 5.84 15.05 22.52
C TYR A 68 6.24 14.31 21.23
N PHE A 69 7.53 14.19 20.95
CA PHE A 69 8.00 13.46 19.78
C PHE A 69 7.62 11.97 19.83
N ALA A 70 7.82 11.34 20.99
CA ALA A 70 7.40 9.96 21.22
C ALA A 70 5.87 9.78 21.10
N ASP A 71 5.09 10.76 21.58
CA ASP A 71 3.63 10.75 21.45
C ASP A 71 3.21 10.85 19.97
N VAL A 72 3.91 11.69 19.19
CA VAL A 72 3.68 11.78 17.75
C VAL A 72 3.94 10.44 17.07
N LEU A 73 5.04 9.75 17.38
CA LEU A 73 5.33 8.43 16.84
C LEU A 73 4.25 7.39 17.23
N ARG A 74 3.67 7.50 18.43
CA ARG A 74 2.58 6.63 18.93
C ARG A 74 1.19 6.98 18.41
N GLY A 75 1.04 7.98 17.53
CA GLY A 75 -0.25 8.30 16.91
C GLY A 75 -0.85 9.67 17.27
N LYS A 76 -0.20 10.48 18.12
CA LYS A 76 -0.67 11.84 18.42
C LYS A 76 -0.75 12.67 17.14
N LYS A 77 -1.86 13.39 16.97
CA LYS A 77 -2.08 14.29 15.82
C LYS A 77 -1.12 15.47 15.87
N VAL A 78 -0.66 15.87 14.70
CA VAL A 78 0.23 17.02 14.51
C VAL A 78 -0.57 18.17 13.91
N SER A 79 -0.57 19.33 14.56
CA SER A 79 -1.22 20.54 14.04
C SER A 79 -0.42 21.15 12.87
N PRO A 80 -1.06 21.97 11.99
CA PRO A 80 -0.32 22.63 10.90
C PRO A 80 0.88 23.45 11.38
N ARG A 81 0.75 24.14 12.53
CA ARG A 81 1.85 24.87 13.15
C ARG A 81 3.00 23.96 13.55
N MET A 82 2.71 22.78 14.09
CA MET A 82 3.75 21.81 14.47
C MET A 82 4.35 21.11 13.26
N THR A 83 3.55 20.90 12.21
CA THR A 83 4.07 20.38 10.92
C THR A 83 5.13 21.34 10.35
N ALA A 84 4.86 22.64 10.32
CA ALA A 84 5.82 23.64 9.89
C ALA A 84 7.12 23.61 10.72
N LYS A 85 7.02 23.48 12.06
CA LYS A 85 8.19 23.35 12.91
C LYS A 85 8.98 22.07 12.67
N PHE A 86 8.32 20.95 12.40
CA PHE A 86 9.03 19.73 11.99
C PHE A 86 9.80 19.95 10.69
N ILE A 87 9.20 20.61 9.70
CA ILE A 87 9.87 20.94 8.44
C ILE A 87 11.15 21.75 8.66
N GLU A 88 11.11 22.75 9.55
CA GLU A 88 12.28 23.56 9.92
C GLU A 88 13.36 22.71 10.61
N VAL A 89 12.99 21.92 11.61
CA VAL A 89 13.91 21.05 12.37
C VAL A 89 14.56 19.97 11.50
N LEU A 90 13.81 19.46 10.53
CA LEU A 90 14.30 18.45 9.58
C LEU A 90 15.12 19.06 8.43
N GLY A 91 15.11 20.39 8.26
CA GLY A 91 15.81 21.10 7.19
C GLY A 91 15.29 20.77 5.80
N LEU A 92 13.99 20.50 5.65
CA LEU A 92 13.42 20.08 4.39
C LEU A 92 13.32 21.24 3.40
N ASN A 93 13.80 21.02 2.16
CA ASN A 93 13.61 21.97 1.09
C ASN A 93 12.11 22.09 0.70
N LYS A 94 11.77 23.09 -0.13
CA LYS A 94 10.38 23.42 -0.48
C LYS A 94 9.57 22.21 -1.01
N LYS A 95 10.20 21.35 -1.84
CA LYS A 95 9.52 20.16 -2.39
C LYS A 95 9.32 19.08 -1.33
N ALA A 96 10.36 18.76 -0.57
CA ALA A 96 10.31 17.80 0.53
C ALA A 96 9.38 18.26 1.65
N ALA A 97 9.33 19.55 1.95
CA ALA A 97 8.40 20.16 2.92
C ALA A 97 6.94 19.91 2.50
N LYS A 98 6.62 20.17 1.22
CA LYS A 98 5.27 19.92 0.71
C LYS A 98 4.91 18.44 0.74
N TYR A 99 5.87 17.56 0.43
CA TYR A 99 5.71 16.11 0.54
C TYR A 99 5.42 15.68 1.98
N PHE A 100 6.19 16.20 2.95
CA PHE A 100 5.98 15.95 4.38
C PHE A 100 4.60 16.42 4.87
N GLU A 101 4.16 17.62 4.50
CA GLU A 101 2.82 18.13 4.80
C GLU A 101 1.73 17.20 4.28
N THR A 102 1.92 16.70 3.06
CA THR A 102 0.95 15.80 2.42
C THR A 102 0.93 14.42 3.10
N MET A 103 2.07 13.89 3.56
CA MET A 103 2.11 12.69 4.39
C MET A 103 1.34 12.89 5.72
N VAL A 104 1.46 14.05 6.35
CA VAL A 104 0.71 14.38 7.59
C VAL A 104 -0.79 14.47 7.30
N LYS A 105 -1.20 15.08 6.19
CA LYS A 105 -2.61 15.14 5.75
C LYS A 105 -3.17 13.73 5.50
N LEU A 106 -2.40 12.89 4.82
CA LEU A 106 -2.77 11.50 4.52
C LEU A 106 -3.04 10.70 5.79
N ASP A 107 -2.12 10.77 6.77
CA ASP A 107 -2.22 10.07 8.05
C ASP A 107 -3.41 10.55 8.89
N GLN A 108 -3.74 11.84 8.81
CA GLN A 108 -4.78 12.46 9.63
C GLN A 108 -6.14 12.61 8.93
N ALA A 109 -6.27 12.12 7.71
CA ALA A 109 -7.51 12.17 6.94
C ALA A 109 -8.64 11.42 7.66
N LYS A 110 -9.80 12.08 7.79
CA LYS A 110 -10.96 11.53 8.50
C LYS A 110 -11.94 10.81 7.58
N THR A 111 -11.87 11.07 6.27
CA THR A 111 -12.75 10.49 5.26
C THR A 111 -11.92 9.81 4.19
N GLU A 112 -12.49 8.79 3.56
CA GLU A 112 -11.83 8.08 2.46
C GLU A 112 -11.52 9.02 1.29
N SER A 113 -12.44 9.93 0.97
CA SER A 113 -12.22 10.94 -0.08
C SER A 113 -11.03 11.85 0.23
N ALA A 114 -10.88 12.33 1.47
CA ALA A 114 -9.75 13.16 1.88
C ALA A 114 -8.44 12.36 1.87
N ARG A 115 -8.51 11.08 2.21
CA ARG A 115 -7.36 10.16 2.20
C ARG A 115 -6.88 9.90 0.77
N SER A 116 -7.80 9.59 -0.15
CA SER A 116 -7.50 9.39 -1.57
C SER A 116 -6.90 10.63 -2.21
N ALA A 117 -7.48 11.82 -1.96
CA ALA A 117 -6.96 13.08 -2.47
C ALA A 117 -5.55 13.40 -1.94
N ALA A 118 -5.29 13.14 -0.64
CA ALA A 118 -3.96 13.34 -0.06
C ALA A 118 -2.92 12.36 -0.63
N MET A 119 -3.33 11.12 -0.91
CA MET A 119 -2.44 10.15 -1.55
C MET A 119 -2.12 10.53 -3.00
N GLU A 120 -3.11 10.96 -3.76
CA GLU A 120 -2.91 11.46 -5.12
C GLU A 120 -1.94 12.65 -5.14
N GLU A 121 -2.13 13.64 -4.24
CA GLU A 121 -1.20 14.75 -4.07
C GLU A 121 0.22 14.27 -3.73
N LEU A 122 0.35 13.27 -2.84
CA LEU A 122 1.65 12.70 -2.45
C LEU A 122 2.40 12.08 -3.63
N LEU A 123 1.68 11.34 -4.47
CA LEU A 123 2.24 10.69 -5.66
C LEU A 123 2.70 11.71 -6.70
N HIS A 124 1.93 12.78 -6.93
CA HIS A 124 2.32 13.88 -7.82
C HIS A 124 3.56 14.66 -7.34
N LEU A 125 3.79 14.71 -6.04
CA LEU A 125 4.95 15.39 -5.45
C LEU A 125 6.24 14.56 -5.51
N HIS A 126 6.14 13.28 -5.83
CA HIS A 126 7.30 12.38 -5.88
C HIS A 126 8.20 12.68 -7.08
N PRO A 127 9.55 12.81 -6.90
CA PRO A 127 10.46 13.30 -7.94
C PRO A 127 10.76 12.30 -9.06
N ASN A 128 10.40 11.01 -8.91
CA ASN A 128 10.75 9.98 -9.87
C ASN A 128 9.56 9.60 -10.78
N PRO A 129 9.65 9.76 -12.13
CA PRO A 129 8.58 9.40 -13.07
C PRO A 129 8.14 7.92 -13.05
N GLN A 130 8.98 7.01 -12.54
CA GLN A 130 8.57 5.60 -12.30
C GLN A 130 7.43 5.48 -11.28
N HIS A 131 7.16 6.50 -10.50
CA HIS A 131 6.01 6.59 -9.59
C HIS A 131 4.66 6.88 -10.26
N ILE A 132 4.62 7.20 -11.54
CA ILE A 132 3.35 7.17 -12.31
C ILE A 132 2.78 5.75 -12.32
N LEU A 133 3.64 4.72 -12.36
CA LEU A 133 3.24 3.32 -12.19
C LEU A 133 2.69 3.04 -10.77
N ASP A 134 3.24 3.70 -9.74
CA ASP A 134 2.77 3.56 -8.36
C ASP A 134 1.46 4.32 -8.11
N SER A 135 1.27 5.48 -8.75
CA SER A 135 -0.02 6.18 -8.80
C SER A 135 -1.10 5.30 -9.42
N ASN A 136 -0.81 4.70 -10.56
CA ASN A 136 -1.69 3.79 -11.26
C ASN A 136 -1.98 2.53 -10.41
N THR A 137 -0.96 1.98 -9.77
CA THR A 137 -1.10 0.85 -8.84
C THR A 137 -1.96 1.23 -7.63
N TYR A 138 -1.79 2.45 -7.10
CA TYR A 138 -2.63 2.96 -6.01
C TYR A 138 -4.09 3.05 -6.44
N GLU A 139 -4.40 3.71 -7.55
CA GLU A 139 -5.76 3.82 -8.06
C GLU A 139 -6.40 2.44 -8.23
N TYR A 140 -5.67 1.46 -8.79
CA TYR A 140 -6.15 0.11 -9.02
C TYR A 140 -6.45 -0.66 -7.73
N TYR A 141 -5.60 -0.58 -6.70
CA TYR A 141 -5.78 -1.29 -5.44
C TYR A 141 -6.60 -0.50 -4.41
N ASN A 142 -6.99 0.73 -4.70
CA ASN A 142 -7.80 1.54 -3.79
C ASN A 142 -9.20 0.92 -3.55
N HIS A 143 -9.73 0.21 -4.54
CA HIS A 143 -11.01 -0.47 -4.42
C HIS A 143 -10.97 -1.88 -5.01
N TRP A 144 -11.52 -2.84 -4.27
CA TRP A 144 -11.60 -4.25 -4.66
C TRP A 144 -12.29 -4.47 -6.02
N TYR A 145 -13.26 -3.64 -6.38
CA TYR A 145 -14.04 -3.82 -7.61
C TYR A 145 -13.25 -3.50 -8.88
N HIS A 146 -12.08 -2.86 -8.81
CA HIS A 146 -11.22 -2.67 -9.98
C HIS A 146 -10.61 -4.00 -10.44
N SER A 147 -10.08 -4.79 -9.51
CA SER A 147 -9.56 -6.13 -9.84
C SER A 147 -10.68 -7.10 -10.22
N ALA A 148 -11.84 -7.01 -9.58
CA ALA A 148 -13.02 -7.78 -9.96
C ALA A 148 -13.51 -7.41 -11.38
N MET A 149 -13.55 -6.11 -11.72
CA MET A 149 -13.93 -5.64 -13.05
C MET A 149 -12.96 -6.16 -14.12
N PHE A 150 -11.65 -6.11 -13.87
CA PHE A 150 -10.64 -6.67 -14.78
C PHE A 150 -10.91 -8.16 -15.08
N ALA A 151 -11.20 -8.96 -14.06
CA ALA A 151 -11.53 -10.37 -14.21
C ALA A 151 -12.89 -10.59 -14.89
N ILE A 152 -13.88 -9.70 -14.68
CA ILE A 152 -15.20 -9.76 -15.34
C ILE A 152 -15.07 -9.52 -16.83
N LEU A 153 -14.16 -8.64 -17.29
CA LEU A 153 -13.94 -8.41 -18.73
C LEU A 153 -13.43 -9.65 -19.45
N ASP A 154 -12.79 -10.58 -18.76
CA ASP A 154 -12.38 -11.87 -19.31
C ASP A 154 -13.59 -12.84 -19.39
N ALA A 155 -14.37 -12.89 -18.32
CA ALA A 155 -15.47 -13.84 -18.17
C ALA A 155 -16.74 -13.48 -18.97
N MET A 156 -16.89 -12.21 -19.43
CA MET A 156 -18.10 -11.71 -20.07
C MET A 156 -17.78 -10.83 -21.27
N ASP A 157 -18.69 -10.82 -22.26
CA ASP A 157 -18.68 -9.87 -23.36
C ASP A 157 -19.35 -8.57 -22.87
N ILE A 158 -18.56 -7.54 -22.59
CA ILE A 158 -18.99 -6.29 -21.97
C ILE A 158 -18.95 -5.17 -23.00
N THR A 159 -20.06 -4.46 -23.17
CA THR A 159 -20.17 -3.21 -23.93
C THR A 159 -20.04 -2.00 -23.00
N ASP A 160 -20.36 -0.80 -23.51
CA ASP A 160 -20.44 0.41 -22.67
C ASP A 160 -21.65 0.37 -21.71
N ASP A 161 -22.63 -0.52 -21.96
CA ASP A 161 -23.68 -0.80 -20.98
C ASP A 161 -23.20 -1.79 -19.91
N LEU A 162 -22.91 -1.27 -18.74
CA LEU A 162 -22.47 -2.04 -17.58
C LEU A 162 -23.62 -2.57 -16.70
N THR A 163 -24.86 -2.42 -17.12
CA THR A 163 -26.04 -2.95 -16.40
C THR A 163 -25.95 -4.47 -16.18
N PRO A 164 -25.50 -5.29 -17.14
CA PRO A 164 -25.32 -6.73 -16.93
C PRO A 164 -24.28 -7.04 -15.85
N VAL A 165 -23.20 -6.25 -15.75
CA VAL A 165 -22.17 -6.37 -14.69
C VAL A 165 -22.78 -6.00 -13.36
N GLN A 166 -23.48 -4.87 -13.26
CA GLN A 166 -24.11 -4.40 -12.03
C GLN A 166 -25.08 -5.43 -11.45
N LYS A 167 -25.83 -6.13 -12.32
CA LYS A 167 -26.77 -7.18 -11.88
C LYS A 167 -26.07 -8.41 -11.28
N ARG A 168 -24.86 -8.72 -11.71
CA ARG A 168 -24.14 -9.96 -11.34
C ARG A 168 -23.03 -9.77 -10.34
N ILE A 169 -22.37 -8.61 -10.30
CA ILE A 169 -21.27 -8.35 -9.36
C ILE A 169 -21.74 -8.43 -7.89
N PHE A 170 -20.91 -9.00 -7.07
CA PHE A 170 -21.16 -9.13 -5.63
C PHE A 170 -19.93 -8.73 -4.82
N PRO A 171 -20.11 -7.93 -3.77
CA PRO A 171 -21.31 -7.14 -3.41
C PRO A 171 -21.73 -6.17 -4.52
N LYS A 172 -22.96 -5.65 -4.45
CA LYS A 172 -23.46 -4.69 -5.44
C LYS A 172 -22.60 -3.43 -5.47
N VAL A 173 -22.20 -3.02 -6.66
CA VAL A 173 -21.46 -1.79 -6.94
C VAL A 173 -22.34 -0.84 -7.74
N PRO A 174 -22.44 0.45 -7.37
CA PRO A 174 -23.17 1.45 -8.14
C PRO A 174 -22.66 1.56 -9.60
N LEU A 175 -23.55 1.79 -10.54
CA LEU A 175 -23.21 1.84 -11.97
C LEU A 175 -22.15 2.90 -12.29
N GLY A 176 -22.20 4.07 -11.62
CA GLY A 176 -21.17 5.11 -11.75
C GLY A 176 -19.79 4.60 -11.39
N LYS A 177 -19.66 3.88 -10.28
CA LYS A 177 -18.40 3.27 -9.83
C LYS A 177 -17.87 2.19 -10.79
N LEU A 178 -18.75 1.45 -11.43
CA LEU A 178 -18.34 0.49 -12.47
C LEU A 178 -17.82 1.21 -13.72
N LYS A 179 -18.46 2.34 -14.12
CA LYS A 179 -17.98 3.18 -15.23
C LYS A 179 -16.62 3.79 -14.90
N ASP A 180 -16.44 4.35 -13.69
CA ASP A 180 -15.17 4.87 -13.23
C ASP A 180 -14.08 3.78 -13.25
N SER A 181 -14.46 2.55 -12.83
CA SER A 181 -13.55 1.40 -12.85
C SER A 181 -13.12 1.02 -14.26
N LEU A 182 -14.04 0.98 -15.22
CA LEU A 182 -13.73 0.66 -16.62
C LEU A 182 -12.82 1.73 -17.23
N ALA A 183 -13.12 3.01 -17.01
CA ALA A 183 -12.29 4.12 -17.48
C ALA A 183 -10.89 4.07 -16.87
N LEU A 184 -10.77 3.70 -15.58
CA LEU A 184 -9.47 3.48 -14.94
C LEU A 184 -8.71 2.34 -15.63
N LEU A 185 -9.32 1.19 -15.86
CA LEU A 185 -8.68 0.05 -16.53
C LEU A 185 -8.21 0.42 -17.94
N GLU A 186 -8.99 1.21 -18.69
CA GLU A 186 -8.59 1.74 -19.99
C GLU A 186 -7.38 2.67 -19.87
N LYS A 187 -7.44 3.65 -18.98
CA LYS A 187 -6.32 4.59 -18.66
C LYS A 187 -5.03 3.85 -18.33
N LEU A 188 -5.14 2.73 -17.61
CA LEU A 188 -4.01 1.89 -17.21
C LEU A 188 -3.52 0.94 -18.33
N GLY A 189 -4.16 0.92 -19.49
CA GLY A 189 -3.85 -0.01 -20.57
C GLY A 189 -4.26 -1.46 -20.29
N LEU A 190 -5.00 -1.71 -19.21
CA LEU A 190 -5.45 -3.06 -18.79
C LEU A 190 -6.70 -3.55 -19.53
N ALA A 191 -7.48 -2.64 -20.10
CA ALA A 191 -8.67 -2.95 -20.87
C ALA A 191 -8.67 -2.22 -22.20
N ARG A 192 -9.19 -2.88 -23.23
CA ARG A 192 -9.42 -2.28 -24.55
C ARG A 192 -10.62 -2.93 -25.22
N LYS A 193 -11.24 -2.21 -26.15
CA LYS A 193 -12.26 -2.79 -27.02
C LYS A 193 -11.61 -3.67 -28.08
N ASN A 194 -12.20 -4.84 -28.30
CA ASN A 194 -11.87 -5.70 -29.44
C ASN A 194 -12.60 -5.22 -30.71
N GLU A 195 -12.36 -5.88 -31.84
CA GLU A 195 -12.97 -5.56 -33.13
C GLU A 195 -14.51 -5.69 -33.11
N ALA A 196 -15.06 -6.53 -32.23
CA ALA A 196 -16.51 -6.70 -32.07
C ALA A 196 -17.13 -5.64 -31.13
N GLY A 197 -16.34 -4.68 -30.63
CA GLY A 197 -16.80 -3.61 -29.75
C GLY A 197 -16.96 -3.99 -28.28
N TYR A 198 -16.50 -5.17 -27.87
CA TYR A 198 -16.51 -5.61 -26.48
C TYR A 198 -15.24 -5.21 -25.75
N TRP A 199 -15.37 -4.74 -24.52
CA TRP A 199 -14.27 -4.54 -23.61
C TRP A 199 -13.66 -5.87 -23.19
N LYS A 200 -12.36 -6.00 -23.36
CA LYS A 200 -11.58 -7.20 -23.01
C LYS A 200 -10.32 -6.81 -22.24
N PRO A 201 -9.84 -7.68 -21.34
CA PRO A 201 -8.58 -7.44 -20.67
C PRO A 201 -7.43 -7.52 -21.68
N THR A 202 -6.38 -6.74 -21.43
CA THR A 202 -5.11 -6.88 -22.14
C THR A 202 -4.29 -8.01 -21.53
N LYS A 203 -3.17 -8.40 -22.17
CA LYS A 203 -2.22 -9.36 -21.57
C LYS A 203 -1.36 -8.73 -20.48
N GLU A 204 -1.47 -7.42 -20.32
CA GLU A 204 -0.72 -6.70 -19.28
C GLU A 204 -1.31 -6.99 -17.92
N SER A 205 -0.45 -7.08 -16.91
CA SER A 205 -0.84 -7.27 -15.52
C SER A 205 -0.22 -6.17 -14.66
N ILE A 206 -0.99 -5.66 -13.71
CA ILE A 206 -0.44 -4.78 -12.67
C ILE A 206 0.21 -5.64 -11.60
N SER A 207 1.51 -5.45 -11.40
CA SER A 207 2.22 -5.91 -10.21
C SER A 207 2.24 -4.78 -9.18
N SER A 208 2.10 -5.12 -7.90
CA SER A 208 2.31 -4.17 -6.80
C SER A 208 3.75 -3.66 -6.72
N GLY A 209 4.64 -4.15 -7.60
CA GLY A 209 6.04 -3.73 -7.68
C GLY A 209 6.87 -4.07 -6.43
N PRO A 210 8.19 -3.81 -6.47
CA PRO A 210 9.06 -3.99 -5.32
C PRO A 210 8.85 -2.94 -4.23
N TYR A 211 8.20 -1.83 -4.55
CA TYR A 211 7.84 -0.77 -3.61
C TYR A 211 6.44 -1.05 -3.05
N ASN A 212 6.38 -1.98 -2.09
CA ASN A 212 5.17 -2.26 -1.35
C ASN A 212 4.75 -1.01 -0.57
N ASN A 213 3.76 -0.28 -1.07
CA ASN A 213 3.00 0.62 -0.22
C ASN A 213 2.22 -0.25 0.78
N ALA A 214 2.86 -0.56 1.91
CA ALA A 214 2.32 -1.49 2.89
C ALA A 214 0.92 -1.08 3.36
N GLU A 215 0.63 0.22 3.43
CA GLU A 215 -0.69 0.72 3.81
C GLU A 215 -1.74 0.48 2.72
N LEU A 216 -1.40 0.68 1.45
CA LEU A 216 -2.30 0.39 0.34
C LEU A 216 -2.66 -1.10 0.30
N ILE A 217 -1.64 -1.96 0.39
CA ILE A 217 -1.86 -3.41 0.42
C ILE A 217 -2.69 -3.81 1.63
N LYS A 218 -2.44 -3.22 2.81
CA LYS A 218 -3.23 -3.45 4.00
C LYS A 218 -4.70 -3.07 3.78
N GLN A 219 -4.98 -1.87 3.24
CA GLN A 219 -6.34 -1.41 2.97
C GLN A 219 -7.05 -2.29 1.96
N TYR A 220 -6.37 -2.72 0.90
CA TYR A 220 -6.91 -3.67 -0.05
C TYR A 220 -7.22 -5.02 0.60
N GLN A 221 -6.32 -5.55 1.44
CA GLN A 221 -6.55 -6.80 2.17
C GLN A 221 -7.74 -6.71 3.13
N LEU A 222 -7.93 -5.58 3.82
CA LEU A 222 -9.10 -5.35 4.67
C LEU A 222 -10.41 -5.41 3.87
N GLN A 223 -10.44 -4.84 2.66
CA GLN A 223 -11.59 -4.98 1.76
C GLN A 223 -11.80 -6.46 1.36
N CYS A 224 -10.73 -7.19 1.06
CA CYS A 224 -10.80 -8.63 0.73
C CYS A 224 -11.35 -9.47 1.88
N PHE A 225 -11.03 -9.14 3.14
CA PHE A 225 -11.60 -9.80 4.32
C PHE A 225 -13.10 -9.53 4.44
N GLU A 226 -13.52 -8.29 4.25
CA GLU A 226 -14.93 -7.94 4.30
C GLU A 226 -15.73 -8.63 3.18
N LEU A 227 -15.17 -8.76 1.97
CA LEU A 227 -15.77 -9.53 0.88
C LEU A 227 -15.96 -11.01 1.26
N SER A 228 -14.95 -11.64 1.86
CA SER A 228 -15.04 -13.03 2.31
C SER A 228 -16.11 -13.21 3.38
N LYS A 229 -16.18 -12.30 4.35
CA LYS A 229 -17.20 -12.28 5.39
C LYS A 229 -18.59 -12.12 4.79
N GLN A 230 -18.79 -11.18 3.88
CA GLN A 230 -20.08 -10.99 3.21
C GLN A 230 -20.48 -12.22 2.38
N ALA A 231 -19.54 -12.82 1.65
CA ALA A 231 -19.80 -14.03 0.87
C ALA A 231 -20.26 -15.18 1.77
N LEU A 232 -19.61 -15.38 2.91
CA LEU A 232 -19.98 -16.41 3.88
C LEU A 232 -21.40 -16.20 4.45
N ILE A 233 -21.74 -14.96 4.80
CA ILE A 233 -23.02 -14.64 5.45
C ILE A 233 -24.19 -14.65 4.45
N THR A 234 -24.00 -14.08 3.26
CA THR A 234 -25.11 -13.74 2.35
C THR A 234 -25.26 -14.69 1.17
N ARG A 235 -24.28 -15.56 0.91
CA ARG A 235 -24.28 -16.48 -0.23
C ARG A 235 -23.96 -17.93 0.12
N PRO A 236 -24.64 -18.55 1.09
CA PRO A 236 -24.30 -19.89 1.58
C PRO A 236 -24.47 -21.01 0.53
N LYS A 237 -25.21 -20.74 -0.57
CA LYS A 237 -25.44 -21.71 -1.65
C LYS A 237 -24.43 -21.58 -2.82
N MET A 238 -23.52 -20.57 -2.77
CA MET A 238 -22.49 -20.44 -3.80
C MET A 238 -21.35 -21.42 -3.53
N PRO A 239 -20.71 -21.96 -4.58
CA PRO A 239 -19.51 -22.75 -4.41
C PRO A 239 -18.44 -21.92 -3.66
N THR A 240 -18.16 -22.28 -2.44
CA THR A 240 -17.21 -21.62 -1.56
C THR A 240 -16.36 -22.66 -0.86
N VAL A 241 -15.04 -22.46 -0.84
CA VAL A 241 -14.13 -23.25 -0.02
C VAL A 241 -13.60 -22.32 1.05
N MET A 242 -13.99 -22.58 2.30
CA MET A 242 -13.51 -21.83 3.45
C MET A 242 -13.04 -22.84 4.50
N SER A 243 -11.81 -22.71 4.95
CA SER A 243 -11.23 -23.56 5.99
C SER A 243 -10.33 -22.74 6.88
N THR A 244 -10.21 -23.18 8.13
CA THR A 244 -9.34 -22.59 9.14
C THR A 244 -8.55 -23.69 9.82
N LEU A 245 -7.25 -23.48 9.99
CA LEU A 245 -6.38 -24.31 10.81
C LEU A 245 -5.80 -23.43 11.92
N THR A 246 -5.89 -23.88 13.16
CA THR A 246 -5.21 -23.26 14.29
C THR A 246 -4.23 -24.25 14.88
N PHE A 247 -2.97 -23.86 14.98
CA PHE A 247 -1.89 -24.78 15.32
C PHE A 247 -0.72 -24.06 16.01
N SER A 248 0.12 -24.83 16.69
CA SER A 248 1.39 -24.37 17.24
C SER A 248 2.54 -24.97 16.45
N ILE A 249 3.51 -24.14 16.05
CA ILE A 249 4.70 -24.58 15.31
C ILE A 249 5.93 -23.79 15.73
N SER A 250 7.11 -24.32 15.39
CA SER A 250 8.38 -23.62 15.53
C SER A 250 8.56 -22.53 14.44
N ASN A 251 9.45 -21.58 14.68
CA ASN A 251 9.82 -20.57 13.68
C ASN A 251 10.36 -21.21 12.37
N THR A 252 11.03 -22.34 12.47
CA THR A 252 11.53 -23.09 11.29
C THR A 252 10.37 -23.66 10.48
N ALA A 253 9.36 -24.23 11.14
CA ALA A 253 8.16 -24.74 10.48
C ALA A 253 7.30 -23.61 9.90
N TYR A 254 7.23 -22.45 10.58
CA TYR A 254 6.56 -21.25 10.05
C TYR A 254 7.16 -20.82 8.70
N LYS A 255 8.50 -20.73 8.60
CA LYS A 255 9.17 -20.37 7.33
C LYS A 255 8.93 -21.39 6.22
N LYS A 256 8.84 -22.68 6.55
CA LYS A 256 8.45 -23.70 5.57
C LYS A 256 7.03 -23.49 5.06
N LEU A 257 6.05 -23.26 5.96
CA LEU A 257 4.68 -22.96 5.55
C LEU A 257 4.57 -21.68 4.71
N GLU A 258 5.35 -20.64 5.02
CA GLU A 258 5.41 -19.42 4.22
C GLU A 258 5.90 -19.73 2.79
N THR A 259 6.91 -20.57 2.63
CA THR A 259 7.41 -21.03 1.33
C THR A 259 6.34 -21.83 0.58
N GLU A 260 5.71 -22.80 1.22
CA GLU A 260 4.63 -23.61 0.64
C GLU A 260 3.44 -22.76 0.16
N LEU A 261 3.08 -21.70 0.92
CA LEU A 261 2.05 -20.77 0.49
C LEU A 261 2.43 -19.98 -0.78
N GLN A 262 3.71 -19.60 -0.93
CA GLN A 262 4.18 -18.95 -2.15
C GLN A 262 4.18 -19.92 -3.34
N GLU A 263 4.59 -21.15 -3.14
CA GLU A 263 4.55 -22.24 -4.15
C GLU A 263 3.10 -22.53 -4.57
N PHE A 264 2.19 -22.64 -3.59
CA PHE A 264 0.77 -22.80 -3.88
C PHE A 264 0.20 -21.64 -4.70
N LYS A 265 0.56 -20.37 -4.37
CA LYS A 265 0.17 -19.19 -5.17
C LYS A 265 0.70 -19.27 -6.60
N ALA A 266 1.94 -19.70 -6.78
CA ALA A 266 2.53 -19.88 -8.10
C ALA A 266 1.82 -20.99 -8.89
N LYS A 267 1.51 -22.11 -8.24
CA LYS A 267 0.73 -23.22 -8.82
C LYS A 267 -0.68 -22.78 -9.22
N ALA A 268 -1.37 -22.02 -8.35
CA ALA A 268 -2.70 -21.49 -8.65
C ALA A 268 -2.68 -20.55 -9.86
N ARG A 269 -1.70 -19.64 -9.95
CA ARG A 269 -1.51 -18.77 -11.13
C ARG A 269 -1.31 -19.58 -12.41
N ARG A 270 -0.51 -20.66 -12.34
CA ARG A 270 -0.30 -21.54 -13.51
C ARG A 270 -1.60 -22.20 -13.95
N ILE A 271 -2.37 -22.79 -13.01
CA ILE A 271 -3.67 -23.39 -13.30
C ILE A 271 -4.59 -22.38 -14.02
N ILE A 272 -4.64 -21.12 -13.51
CA ILE A 272 -5.46 -20.06 -14.10
C ILE A 272 -4.95 -19.68 -15.49
N SER A 273 -3.62 -19.60 -15.70
CA SER A 273 -3.03 -19.20 -16.99
C SER A 273 -3.09 -20.30 -18.06
N GLU A 274 -3.17 -21.56 -17.64
CA GLU A 274 -3.28 -22.74 -18.54
C GLU A 274 -4.74 -23.10 -18.84
N ASP A 275 -5.70 -22.47 -18.17
CA ASP A 275 -7.13 -22.66 -18.47
C ASP A 275 -7.47 -22.03 -19.84
N ASN A 276 -7.80 -22.89 -20.80
CA ASN A 276 -8.17 -22.48 -22.16
C ASN A 276 -9.69 -22.52 -22.38
N GLU A 277 -10.47 -22.88 -21.35
CA GLU A 277 -11.91 -22.88 -21.45
C GLU A 277 -12.48 -21.47 -21.30
N LYS A 278 -13.69 -21.22 -21.83
CA LYS A 278 -14.36 -19.94 -21.63
C LYS A 278 -14.69 -19.77 -20.15
N ALA A 279 -14.16 -18.72 -19.53
CA ALA A 279 -14.47 -18.39 -18.15
C ALA A 279 -15.97 -18.22 -17.91
N ASN A 280 -16.54 -18.87 -16.92
CA ASN A 280 -17.95 -18.81 -16.55
C ASN A 280 -18.20 -18.13 -15.20
N GLY A 281 -17.16 -17.79 -14.47
CA GLY A 281 -17.22 -17.14 -13.15
C GLY A 281 -15.99 -16.32 -12.84
N VAL A 282 -16.11 -15.42 -11.87
CA VAL A 282 -15.05 -14.65 -11.30
C VAL A 282 -14.91 -15.01 -9.83
N TYR A 283 -13.72 -15.40 -9.42
CA TYR A 283 -13.43 -15.92 -8.09
C TYR A 283 -12.35 -15.10 -7.43
N GLN A 284 -12.41 -14.99 -6.10
CA GLN A 284 -11.37 -14.41 -5.28
C GLN A 284 -10.85 -15.45 -4.30
N MET A 285 -9.54 -15.59 -4.21
CA MET A 285 -8.86 -16.45 -3.27
C MET A 285 -7.99 -15.61 -2.34
N ASN A 286 -8.23 -15.72 -1.04
CA ASN A 286 -7.45 -15.07 0.00
C ASN A 286 -6.68 -16.12 0.79
N LEU A 287 -5.40 -15.87 1.03
CA LEU A 287 -4.52 -16.75 1.81
C LEU A 287 -3.92 -15.93 2.95
N HIS A 288 -4.12 -16.37 4.18
CA HIS A 288 -3.71 -15.64 5.38
C HIS A 288 -2.96 -16.58 6.33
N LEU A 289 -1.80 -16.16 6.77
CA LEU A 289 -1.00 -16.83 7.81
C LEU A 289 -0.53 -15.75 8.78
N PHE A 290 -0.98 -15.82 10.03
CA PHE A 290 -0.65 -14.83 11.06
C PHE A 290 -0.57 -15.48 12.44
N SER A 291 0.12 -14.82 13.37
CA SER A 291 0.20 -15.27 14.75
C SER A 291 -0.98 -14.78 15.59
N ASN A 292 -1.53 -15.66 16.41
CA ASN A 292 -2.50 -15.32 17.47
C ASN A 292 -1.81 -14.97 18.80
N LEU A 293 -0.47 -15.04 18.86
CA LEU A 293 0.30 -14.64 20.02
C LEU A 293 1.11 -13.40 19.68
N ASP A 294 1.11 -12.42 20.54
CA ASP A 294 2.07 -11.33 20.51
C ASP A 294 3.42 -11.86 21.01
N PRO A 295 4.47 -11.90 20.18
CA PRO A 295 5.77 -12.43 20.56
C PRO A 295 6.46 -11.61 21.66
N GLU A 296 6.01 -10.37 21.91
CA GLU A 296 6.61 -9.46 22.91
C GLU A 296 5.70 -9.17 24.11
N GLY A 297 4.49 -9.77 24.17
CA GLY A 297 3.52 -9.53 25.25
C GLY A 297 3.06 -8.07 25.36
N ARG A 298 3.12 -7.33 24.26
CA ARG A 298 2.68 -5.93 24.17
C ARG A 298 1.23 -5.88 23.71
N ALA A 299 0.31 -6.21 24.59
CA ALA A 299 -1.11 -5.94 24.38
C ALA A 299 -1.46 -4.51 24.81
#